data_b7ee3c22e510aa954bc05c40bcf72042
#
_entry.id   b7ee3c22e510aa954bc05c40bcf72042
#
_cell.length_a   1.000
_cell.length_b   1.000
_cell.length_c   1.000
_cell.angle_alpha   90.00
_cell.angle_beta   90.00
_cell.angle_gamma   90.00
#
_symmetry.space_group_name_H-M   'P 1'
#
loop_
_entity.id
_entity.type
_entity.pdbx_description
1 polymer ?
#
loop_
_entity_poly.entity_id
_entity_poly.type
_entity_poly.pdbx_seq_one_letter_code
_entity_poly.pdbx_strand_id
1 'polypeptide(L)'
;MQLPGNVHDMSLEQVRSEISRVDTGILRLIGERQALAGQVAEIKIMKGISIHDEKRSAEVLSSVFDRAVEMKIDPVAVRKIFEILIAMSEDRQRELTDEGNLP
;
A
#
# COMPACT_ATOMS: atom_id res chain seq x y z
N MET A 1 17.76 2.22 -2.28
CA MET A 1 17.65 1.94 -3.72
C MET A 1 18.67 2.75 -4.47
N GLN A 2 19.43 2.10 -5.33
CA GLN A 2 20.41 2.80 -6.16
C GLN A 2 19.84 3.03 -7.55
N LEU A 3 20.13 4.21 -8.12
CA LEU A 3 19.83 4.48 -9.50
C LEU A 3 20.86 3.76 -10.40
N PRO A 4 20.43 3.25 -11.56
CA PRO A 4 21.37 2.65 -12.51
C PRO A 4 22.32 3.71 -13.07
N GLY A 5 23.60 3.39 -13.11
CA GLY A 5 24.63 4.28 -13.64
C GLY A 5 24.91 5.48 -12.75
N ASN A 6 25.61 6.46 -13.30
CA ASN A 6 25.94 7.71 -12.63
C ASN A 6 24.83 8.74 -12.91
N VAL A 7 24.18 9.24 -11.86
CA VAL A 7 23.08 10.21 -11.97
C VAL A 7 23.49 11.45 -12.77
N HIS A 8 24.75 11.91 -12.62
CA HIS A 8 25.23 13.10 -13.32
C HIS A 8 25.36 12.91 -14.84
N ASP A 9 25.45 11.67 -15.31
CA ASP A 9 25.56 11.36 -16.72
C ASP A 9 24.20 11.08 -17.37
N MET A 10 23.12 11.07 -16.60
CA MET A 10 21.79 10.82 -17.10
C MET A 10 21.10 12.10 -17.53
N SER A 11 20.42 12.06 -18.67
CA SER A 11 19.54 13.14 -19.08
C SER A 11 18.30 13.20 -18.20
N LEU A 12 17.61 14.33 -18.20
CA LEU A 12 16.33 14.47 -17.50
C LEU A 12 15.32 13.43 -17.97
N GLU A 13 15.29 13.14 -19.26
CA GLU A 13 14.38 12.12 -19.83
C GLU A 13 14.71 10.73 -19.32
N GLN A 14 15.99 10.39 -19.19
CA GLN A 14 16.43 9.10 -18.66
C GLN A 14 16.00 8.94 -17.19
N VAL A 15 16.19 9.98 -16.38
CA VAL A 15 15.77 9.96 -14.98
C VAL A 15 14.26 9.84 -14.86
N ARG A 16 13.50 10.57 -15.68
CA ARG A 16 12.04 10.48 -15.71
C ARG A 16 11.57 9.08 -16.13
N SER A 17 12.25 8.45 -17.07
CA SER A 17 11.97 7.09 -17.48
C SER A 17 12.17 6.11 -16.30
N GLU A 18 13.22 6.30 -15.52
CA GLU A 18 13.47 5.49 -14.32
C GLU A 18 12.38 5.71 -13.25
N ILE A 19 11.92 6.95 -13.08
CA ILE A 19 10.80 7.24 -12.18
C ILE A 19 9.54 6.51 -12.64
N SER A 20 9.24 6.54 -13.94
CA SER A 20 8.09 5.83 -14.50
C SER A 20 8.16 4.32 -14.27
N ARG A 21 9.36 3.75 -14.36
CA ARG A 21 9.59 2.34 -14.04
C ARG A 21 9.25 2.04 -12.57
N VAL A 22 9.70 2.91 -11.68
CA VAL A 22 9.41 2.78 -10.24
C VAL A 22 7.91 2.91 -9.98
N ASP A 23 7.26 3.89 -10.62
CA ASP A 23 5.82 4.10 -10.47
C ASP A 23 5.02 2.86 -10.90
N THR A 24 5.42 2.22 -11.99
CA THR A 24 4.81 0.96 -12.44
C THR A 24 4.96 -0.11 -11.37
N GLY A 25 6.12 -0.19 -10.74
CA GLY A 25 6.36 -1.12 -9.62
C GLY A 25 5.45 -0.83 -8.42
N ILE A 26 5.26 0.45 -8.10
CA ILE A 26 4.35 0.86 -7.01
C ILE A 26 2.91 0.42 -7.33
N LEU A 27 2.44 0.67 -8.56
CA LEU A 27 1.10 0.26 -8.98
C LEU A 27 0.92 -1.26 -8.88
N ARG A 28 1.92 -2.03 -9.30
CA ARG A 28 1.88 -3.48 -9.21
C ARG A 28 1.77 -3.94 -7.76
N LEU A 29 2.53 -3.35 -6.86
CA LEU A 29 2.50 -3.69 -5.43
C LEU A 29 1.17 -3.29 -4.78
N ILE A 30 0.60 -2.17 -5.16
CA ILE A 30 -0.74 -1.78 -4.71
C ILE A 30 -1.77 -2.82 -5.17
N GLY A 31 -1.67 -3.28 -6.42
CA GLY A 31 -2.53 -4.34 -6.95
C GLY A 31 -2.41 -5.65 -6.17
N GLU A 32 -1.19 -6.05 -5.84
CA GLU A 32 -0.96 -7.24 -5.00
C GLU A 32 -1.57 -7.08 -3.61
N ARG A 33 -1.42 -5.91 -3.02
CA ARG A 33 -2.00 -5.61 -1.71
C ARG A 33 -3.53 -5.70 -1.73
N GLN A 34 -4.16 -5.21 -2.80
CA GLN A 34 -5.60 -5.30 -2.98
C GLN A 34 -6.07 -6.76 -3.16
N ALA A 35 -5.31 -7.57 -3.88
CA ALA A 35 -5.60 -9.00 -4.02
C ALA A 35 -5.54 -9.72 -2.67
N LEU A 36 -4.54 -9.40 -1.86
CA LEU A 36 -4.42 -9.95 -0.50
C LEU A 36 -5.53 -9.47 0.41
N ALA A 37 -6.00 -8.23 0.24
CA ALA A 37 -7.17 -7.74 0.97
C ALA A 37 -8.42 -8.58 0.67
N GLY A 38 -8.57 -9.03 -0.58
CA GLY A 38 -9.64 -9.96 -0.96
C GLY A 38 -9.55 -11.27 -0.20
N GLN A 39 -8.35 -11.83 -0.06
CA GLN A 39 -8.15 -13.06 0.71
C GLN A 39 -8.43 -12.86 2.20
N VAL A 40 -8.04 -11.72 2.75
CA VAL A 40 -8.36 -11.36 4.14
C VAL A 40 -9.87 -11.29 4.33
N ALA A 41 -10.60 -10.69 3.39
CA ALA A 41 -12.07 -10.63 3.44
C ALA A 41 -12.70 -12.03 3.51
N GLU A 42 -12.24 -12.96 2.67
CA GLU A 42 -12.73 -14.34 2.68
C GLU A 42 -12.55 -15.01 4.04
N ILE A 43 -11.38 -14.84 4.64
CA ILE A 43 -11.08 -15.39 5.97
C ILE A 43 -11.97 -14.76 7.03
N LYS A 44 -12.16 -13.45 6.99
CA LYS A 44 -13.03 -12.74 7.94
C LYS A 44 -14.48 -13.17 7.82
N ILE A 45 -14.98 -13.38 6.61
CA ILE A 45 -16.34 -13.90 6.38
C ILE A 45 -16.48 -15.28 7.02
N MET A 46 -15.53 -16.17 6.76
CA MET A 46 -15.57 -17.54 7.31
C MET A 46 -15.52 -17.56 8.83
N LYS A 47 -14.81 -16.62 9.44
CA LYS A 47 -14.64 -16.57 10.90
C LYS A 47 -15.61 -15.62 11.60
N GLY A 48 -16.44 -14.90 10.88
CA GLY A 48 -17.33 -13.90 11.45
C GLY A 48 -16.61 -12.72 12.08
N ILE A 49 -15.46 -12.35 11.53
CA ILE A 49 -14.64 -11.25 12.05
C ILE A 49 -15.01 -9.96 11.32
N SER A 50 -15.05 -8.84 12.06
CA SER A 50 -15.31 -7.51 11.50
C SER A 50 -14.23 -7.10 10.50
N ILE A 51 -14.64 -6.40 9.44
CA ILE A 51 -13.72 -5.85 8.42
C ILE A 51 -12.78 -4.84 9.05
N HIS A 52 -13.31 -3.90 9.82
CA HIS A 52 -12.50 -2.88 10.47
C HIS A 52 -11.71 -3.49 11.63
N ASP A 53 -10.39 -3.37 11.55
CA ASP A 53 -9.46 -3.83 12.57
C ASP A 53 -8.55 -2.66 12.96
N GLU A 54 -8.99 -1.91 13.94
CA GLU A 54 -8.30 -0.69 14.38
C GLU A 54 -6.91 -1.01 14.94
N LYS A 55 -6.78 -2.11 15.67
CA LYS A 55 -5.50 -2.53 16.23
C LYS A 55 -4.50 -2.83 15.11
N ARG A 56 -4.92 -3.57 14.09
CA ARG A 56 -4.06 -3.89 12.96
C ARG A 56 -3.67 -2.64 12.18
N SER A 57 -4.59 -1.72 11.95
CA SER A 57 -4.32 -0.45 11.28
C SER A 57 -3.27 0.35 12.04
N ALA A 58 -3.39 0.44 13.36
CA ALA A 58 -2.43 1.15 14.20
C ALA A 58 -1.04 0.50 14.13
N GLU A 59 -0.96 -0.83 14.14
CA GLU A 59 0.30 -1.57 14.01
C GLU A 59 0.98 -1.27 12.67
N VAL A 60 0.23 -1.29 11.58
CA VAL A 60 0.77 -1.00 10.24
C VAL A 60 1.29 0.42 10.17
N LEU A 61 0.52 1.40 10.64
CA LEU A 61 0.93 2.81 10.60
C LEU A 61 2.16 3.08 11.43
N SER A 62 2.25 2.49 12.62
CA SER A 62 3.43 2.59 13.47
C SER A 62 4.67 1.96 12.80
N SER A 63 4.50 0.79 12.23
CA SER A 63 5.59 0.07 11.55
C SER A 63 6.13 0.85 10.36
N VAL A 64 5.27 1.36 9.50
CA VAL A 64 5.73 2.10 8.31
C VAL A 64 6.36 3.44 8.66
N PHE A 65 5.86 4.08 9.73
CA PHE A 65 6.48 5.30 10.25
C PHE A 65 7.93 5.05 10.66
N ASP A 66 8.16 4.04 11.49
CA ASP A 66 9.49 3.70 11.98
C ASP A 66 10.43 3.30 10.83
N ARG A 67 9.94 2.52 9.88
CA ARG A 67 10.72 2.13 8.70
C ARG A 67 11.08 3.33 7.82
N ALA A 68 10.16 4.27 7.67
CA ALA A 68 10.43 5.48 6.91
C ALA A 68 11.56 6.29 7.55
N VAL A 69 11.56 6.40 8.89
CA VAL A 69 12.63 7.06 9.62
C VAL A 69 13.97 6.39 9.33
N GLU A 70 14.03 5.05 9.41
CA GLU A 70 15.23 4.28 9.13
C GLU A 70 15.72 4.47 7.68
N MET A 71 14.80 4.56 6.73
CA MET A 71 15.09 4.74 5.32
C MET A 71 15.34 6.18 4.92
N LYS A 72 15.24 7.12 5.87
CA LYS A 72 15.40 8.56 5.63
C LYS A 72 14.39 9.10 4.62
N ILE A 73 13.16 8.62 4.71
CA ILE A 73 12.03 9.10 3.95
C ILE A 73 11.10 9.81 4.94
N ASP A 74 10.39 10.85 4.49
CA ASP A 74 9.46 11.60 5.35
C ASP A 74 8.42 10.64 5.96
N PRO A 75 8.48 10.38 7.29
CA PRO A 75 7.60 9.39 7.91
C PRO A 75 6.14 9.84 7.98
N VAL A 76 5.88 11.15 8.06
CA VAL A 76 4.53 11.68 8.08
C VAL A 76 3.85 11.48 6.73
N ALA A 77 4.56 11.74 5.64
CA ALA A 77 4.06 11.54 4.29
C ALA A 77 3.81 10.04 4.02
N VAL A 78 4.74 9.17 4.43
CA VAL A 78 4.60 7.72 4.29
C VAL A 78 3.37 7.23 5.04
N ARG A 79 3.16 7.69 6.28
CA ARG A 79 1.98 7.34 7.06
C ARG A 79 0.69 7.71 6.33
N LYS A 80 0.62 8.89 5.74
CA LYS A 80 -0.55 9.33 4.96
C LYS A 80 -0.83 8.42 3.78
N ILE A 81 0.22 8.00 3.07
CA ILE A 81 0.08 7.05 1.96
C ILE A 81 -0.53 5.73 2.47
N PHE A 82 -0.04 5.22 3.59
CA PHE A 82 -0.53 3.96 4.16
C PHE A 82 -1.93 4.09 4.76
N GLU A 83 -2.33 5.25 5.25
CA GLU A 83 -3.72 5.51 5.64
C GLU A 83 -4.65 5.33 4.43
N ILE A 84 -4.25 5.80 3.26
CA ILE A 84 -5.00 5.61 2.02
C ILE A 84 -5.02 4.14 1.61
N LEU A 85 -3.89 3.45 1.68
CA LEU A 85 -3.81 2.03 1.33
C LEU A 85 -4.67 1.17 2.25
N ILE A 86 -4.72 1.49 3.54
CA ILE A 86 -5.59 0.82 4.51
C ILE A 86 -7.06 1.04 4.17
N ALA A 87 -7.44 2.28 3.85
CA ALA A 87 -8.81 2.59 3.43
C ALA A 87 -9.20 1.83 2.17
N MET A 88 -8.32 1.76 1.17
CA MET A 88 -8.54 0.98 -0.05
C MET A 88 -8.74 -0.51 0.26
N SER A 89 -7.95 -1.05 1.19
CA SER A 89 -8.07 -2.45 1.62
C SER A 89 -9.42 -2.72 2.28
N GLU A 90 -9.87 -1.84 3.16
CA GLU A 90 -11.18 -1.98 3.81
C GLU A 90 -12.32 -1.87 2.80
N ASP A 91 -12.23 -0.94 1.86
CA ASP A 91 -13.23 -0.80 0.79
C ASP A 91 -13.30 -2.07 -0.05
N ARG A 92 -12.15 -2.64 -0.41
CA ARG A 92 -12.11 -3.91 -1.15
C ARG A 92 -12.73 -5.06 -0.36
N GLN A 93 -12.46 -5.12 0.95
CA GLN A 93 -13.05 -6.13 1.81
C GLN A 93 -14.58 -5.99 1.89
N ARG A 94 -15.10 -4.77 1.97
CA ARG A 94 -16.54 -4.51 1.98
C ARG A 94 -17.22 -4.90 0.67
N GLU A 95 -16.57 -4.74 -0.46
CA GLU A 95 -17.08 -5.17 -1.76
C GLU A 95 -17.33 -6.68 -1.80
N LEU A 96 -16.52 -7.45 -1.08
CA LEU A 96 -16.57 -8.91 -1.07
C LEU A 96 -17.40 -9.48 0.07
N THR A 97 -17.89 -8.64 0.96
CA THR A 97 -18.76 -9.05 2.08
C THR A 97 -20.22 -8.76 1.76
N ASP A 98 -21.11 -9.07 2.72
CA ASP A 98 -22.55 -8.86 2.57
C ASP A 98 -22.93 -7.43 2.20
N GLU A 99 -22.15 -6.44 2.68
CA GLU A 99 -22.41 -5.03 2.40
C GLU A 99 -22.27 -4.72 0.93
N GLY A 100 -21.25 -5.25 0.28
CA GLY A 100 -21.01 -5.07 -1.14
C GLY A 100 -21.95 -5.89 -2.02
N ASN A 101 -22.56 -6.93 -1.49
CA ASN A 101 -23.44 -7.85 -2.21
C ASN A 101 -24.92 -7.61 -1.96
N LEU A 102 -25.28 -6.65 -1.15
CA LEU A 102 -26.67 -6.32 -0.90
C LEU A 102 -27.34 -5.74 -2.13
N PRO A 103 -28.56 -6.18 -2.44
CA PRO A 103 -29.29 -5.63 -3.57
C PRO A 103 -29.67 -4.17 -3.41
#